data_baa532d24b198ce1f2af777f540d861b
#
_entry.id   baa532d24b198ce1f2af777f540d861b
#
_cell.length_a   1.000
_cell.length_b   1.000
_cell.length_c   1.000
_cell.angle_alpha   90.00
_cell.angle_beta   90.00
_cell.angle_gamma   90.00
#
_symmetry.space_group_name_H-M   'P 1'
#
loop_
_entity.id
_entity.type
_entity.pdbx_description
1 polymer ?
#
loop_
_entity_poly.entity_id
_entity_poly.type
_entity_poly.pdbx_seq_one_letter_code
_entity_poly.pdbx_strand_id
1 'polypeptide(L)'
;KRQAKKDTIFDTGISKFYGLNPDSINFSWGFNPKLPLCEICEIIYFSYFAGLTSVQKDGKSIFYFINSDSSIVDLVSKNRLLKEVLEPNLSQNILLDFFTQLVLEASYEKAYFTLQNIAVLELDLSNEIIPKVYSYNLSKEKAQFLKELQNKESLKQFSKSYYKIKDTKISILPEVISLIFENRLYFDYLNKILRIFMAYQNGLKNYETNISPYKIQILNLIISKFIKNVGGISMSVSEKEMWAIYHEGENLANTLRKKNAENKIQAIVYKLLNSLRIGNNQQFMDVLLRVYMAYGKEIPSSFIKVLQNKEDFYSIGYSFLDGLLSKQNKEVKSDE
;
A
#
# COMPACT_ATOMS: atom_id res chain seq x y z
N LYS A 1 -46.39 6.60 -15.76
CA LYS A 1 -46.22 7.04 -14.34
C LYS A 1 -47.31 6.36 -13.52
N ARG A 2 -46.92 5.47 -12.59
CA ARG A 2 -47.86 4.89 -11.61
C ARG A 2 -48.12 5.94 -10.52
N GLN A 3 -49.38 6.10 -10.12
CA GLN A 3 -49.71 6.98 -9.01
C GLN A 3 -49.16 6.42 -7.70
N ALA A 4 -48.47 7.25 -6.94
CA ALA A 4 -48.00 6.90 -5.61
C ALA A 4 -49.21 6.82 -4.65
N LYS A 5 -49.21 5.81 -3.77
CA LYS A 5 -50.20 5.72 -2.69
C LYS A 5 -49.90 6.80 -1.64
N LYS A 6 -50.96 7.41 -1.08
CA LYS A 6 -50.83 8.45 -0.05
C LYS A 6 -50.14 7.97 1.23
N ASP A 7 -50.10 6.67 1.47
CA ASP A 7 -49.63 6.07 2.74
C ASP A 7 -48.18 5.60 2.71
N THR A 8 -47.53 5.53 1.52
CA THR A 8 -46.15 5.15 1.37
C THR A 8 -45.30 6.38 1.08
N ILE A 9 -44.58 6.84 2.07
CA ILE A 9 -43.83 8.09 2.03
C ILE A 9 -42.34 7.81 2.31
N PHE A 10 -41.49 8.31 1.44
CA PHE A 10 -40.06 8.38 1.71
C PHE A 10 -39.78 9.64 2.54
N ASP A 11 -39.63 9.47 3.82
CA ASP A 11 -39.42 10.56 4.77
C ASP A 11 -38.01 10.52 5.41
N THR A 12 -37.72 11.45 6.31
CA THR A 12 -36.43 11.52 7.03
C THR A 12 -36.17 10.30 7.90
N GLY A 13 -37.20 9.60 8.39
CA GLY A 13 -37.06 8.37 9.16
C GLY A 13 -36.58 7.20 8.29
N ILE A 14 -37.16 7.06 7.08
CA ILE A 14 -36.75 6.04 6.11
C ILE A 14 -35.37 6.37 5.52
N SER A 15 -35.08 7.63 5.26
CA SER A 15 -33.80 8.07 4.68
C SER A 15 -32.60 7.73 5.53
N LYS A 16 -32.77 7.60 6.84
CA LYS A 16 -31.73 7.10 7.77
C LYS A 16 -31.18 5.74 7.34
N PHE A 17 -32.01 4.83 6.89
CA PHE A 17 -31.59 3.50 6.43
C PHE A 17 -30.81 3.53 5.12
N TYR A 18 -30.90 4.63 4.37
CA TYR A 18 -30.13 4.85 3.13
C TYR A 18 -28.90 5.72 3.33
N GLY A 19 -28.52 5.90 4.57
CA GLY A 19 -27.30 6.62 4.88
C GLY A 19 -27.44 8.14 4.85
N LEU A 20 -28.64 8.67 4.90
CA LEU A 20 -28.91 10.10 4.98
C LEU A 20 -29.14 10.51 6.45
N ASN A 21 -28.68 11.70 6.80
CA ASN A 21 -28.97 12.25 8.12
C ASN A 21 -30.48 12.51 8.26
N PRO A 22 -31.16 11.94 9.26
CA PRO A 22 -32.59 12.16 9.45
C PRO A 22 -32.94 13.64 9.74
N ASP A 23 -31.99 14.43 10.23
CA ASP A 23 -32.17 15.84 10.55
C ASP A 23 -31.85 16.77 9.36
N SER A 24 -31.26 16.24 8.29
CA SER A 24 -31.00 17.05 7.10
C SER A 24 -32.25 17.18 6.23
N ILE A 25 -32.55 18.41 5.90
CA ILE A 25 -33.56 18.69 4.88
C ILE A 25 -33.05 18.15 3.55
N ASN A 26 -33.77 17.22 2.96
CA ASN A 26 -33.37 16.64 1.70
C ASN A 26 -33.60 17.63 0.55
N PHE A 27 -32.51 18.15 0.03
CA PHE A 27 -32.54 19.13 -1.05
C PHE A 27 -32.81 18.53 -2.44
N SER A 28 -32.62 17.21 -2.60
CA SER A 28 -32.72 16.55 -3.90
C SER A 28 -34.14 16.48 -4.46
N TRP A 29 -35.17 16.60 -3.63
CA TRP A 29 -36.57 16.69 -4.05
C TRP A 29 -37.28 17.98 -3.63
N GLY A 30 -36.58 19.09 -3.77
CA GLY A 30 -37.19 20.41 -3.64
C GLY A 30 -37.63 20.80 -2.22
N PHE A 31 -36.82 20.48 -1.24
CA PHE A 31 -37.10 20.76 0.19
C PHE A 31 -38.36 20.08 0.74
N ASN A 32 -38.85 19.06 0.06
CA ASN A 32 -40.01 18.31 0.53
C ASN A 32 -39.52 17.10 1.39
N PRO A 33 -39.82 17.08 2.70
CA PRO A 33 -39.38 15.98 3.58
C PRO A 33 -40.19 14.69 3.34
N LYS A 34 -41.21 14.74 2.54
CA LYS A 34 -42.10 13.61 2.28
C LYS A 34 -42.27 13.40 0.79
N LEU A 35 -41.66 12.37 0.24
CA LEU A 35 -41.79 11.96 -1.14
C LEU A 35 -42.66 10.71 -1.23
N PRO A 36 -43.83 10.75 -1.90
CA PRO A 36 -44.64 9.55 -2.05
C PRO A 36 -43.97 8.52 -2.96
N LEU A 37 -43.96 7.28 -2.51
CA LEU A 37 -43.40 6.13 -3.25
C LEU A 37 -44.51 5.32 -3.91
N CYS A 38 -44.29 4.85 -5.13
CA CYS A 38 -45.11 3.80 -5.70
C CYS A 38 -44.69 2.42 -5.19
N GLU A 39 -45.56 1.43 -5.26
CA GLU A 39 -45.33 0.07 -4.78
C GLU A 39 -44.03 -0.56 -5.33
N ILE A 40 -43.70 -0.29 -6.59
CA ILE A 40 -42.46 -0.79 -7.21
C ILE A 40 -41.22 -0.11 -6.61
N CYS A 41 -41.25 1.21 -6.43
CA CYS A 41 -40.17 1.95 -5.81
C CYS A 41 -39.97 1.50 -4.36
N GLU A 42 -41.06 1.25 -3.63
CA GLU A 42 -41.01 0.72 -2.28
C GLU A 42 -40.28 -0.65 -2.24
N ILE A 43 -40.64 -1.59 -3.10
CA ILE A 43 -39.98 -2.89 -3.21
C ILE A 43 -38.49 -2.73 -3.55
N ILE A 44 -38.14 -1.84 -4.49
CA ILE A 44 -36.75 -1.56 -4.87
C ILE A 44 -35.98 -1.04 -3.66
N TYR A 45 -36.52 -0.10 -2.92
CA TYR A 45 -35.87 0.44 -1.73
C TYR A 45 -35.74 -0.58 -0.61
N PHE A 46 -36.74 -1.43 -0.35
CA PHE A 46 -36.64 -2.51 0.63
C PHE A 46 -35.63 -3.59 0.20
N SER A 47 -35.44 -3.80 -1.10
CA SER A 47 -34.43 -4.73 -1.61
C SER A 47 -32.99 -4.26 -1.40
N TYR A 48 -32.77 -2.98 -1.02
CA TYR A 48 -31.45 -2.42 -0.74
C TYR A 48 -30.65 -3.25 0.25
N PHE A 49 -31.26 -3.71 1.33
CA PHE A 49 -30.57 -4.51 2.35
C PHE A 49 -30.08 -5.86 1.84
N ALA A 50 -30.72 -6.41 0.82
CA ALA A 50 -30.26 -7.65 0.18
C ALA A 50 -28.92 -7.48 -0.58
N GLY A 51 -28.62 -6.24 -1.00
CA GLY A 51 -27.36 -5.90 -1.66
C GLY A 51 -26.21 -5.59 -0.72
N LEU A 52 -26.49 -5.40 0.58
CA LEU A 52 -25.48 -5.06 1.57
C LEU A 52 -24.76 -6.30 2.11
N THR A 53 -23.49 -6.17 2.38
CA THR A 53 -22.71 -7.19 3.12
C THR A 53 -22.63 -6.78 4.57
N SER A 54 -23.14 -7.62 5.48
CA SER A 54 -23.13 -7.36 6.93
C SER A 54 -21.94 -8.02 7.60
N VAL A 55 -21.31 -7.31 8.52
CA VAL A 55 -20.20 -7.80 9.34
C VAL A 55 -20.49 -7.48 10.81
N GLN A 56 -20.27 -8.46 11.68
CA GLN A 56 -20.33 -8.25 13.13
C GLN A 56 -18.95 -7.76 13.63
N LYS A 57 -18.90 -6.55 14.19
CA LYS A 57 -17.68 -5.99 14.77
C LYS A 57 -18.02 -5.37 16.13
N ASP A 58 -17.32 -5.80 17.16
CA ASP A 58 -17.49 -5.29 18.54
C ASP A 58 -18.96 -5.33 19.02
N GLY A 59 -19.70 -6.40 18.65
CA GLY A 59 -21.11 -6.56 19.00
C GLY A 59 -22.09 -5.72 18.18
N LYS A 60 -21.62 -5.06 17.14
CA LYS A 60 -22.42 -4.20 16.24
C LYS A 60 -22.47 -4.79 14.84
N SER A 61 -23.61 -4.64 14.19
CA SER A 61 -23.76 -4.98 12.76
C SER A 61 -23.39 -3.78 11.92
N ILE A 62 -22.31 -3.90 11.16
CA ILE A 62 -21.87 -2.89 10.19
C ILE A 62 -22.16 -3.43 8.79
N PHE A 63 -22.73 -2.61 7.95
CA PHE A 63 -23.08 -2.96 6.58
C PHE A 63 -22.16 -2.25 5.61
N TYR A 64 -21.70 -2.98 4.60
CA TYR A 64 -20.82 -2.48 3.55
C TYR A 64 -21.45 -2.66 2.18
N PHE A 65 -21.24 -1.69 1.31
CA PHE A 65 -21.62 -1.75 -0.09
C PHE A 65 -20.59 -1.01 -0.94
N ILE A 66 -20.21 -1.63 -2.06
CA ILE A 66 -19.34 -0.98 -3.05
C ILE A 66 -20.20 -0.43 -4.16
N ASN A 67 -20.14 0.87 -4.33
CA ASN A 67 -20.67 1.54 -5.51
C ASN A 67 -19.52 1.88 -6.47
N SER A 68 -19.71 1.63 -7.75
CA SER A 68 -18.74 1.97 -8.78
C SER A 68 -19.44 2.35 -10.08
N ASP A 69 -18.81 3.23 -10.83
CA ASP A 69 -19.25 3.67 -12.16
C ASP A 69 -18.85 2.61 -13.22
N SER A 70 -19.37 1.40 -13.06
CA SER A 70 -19.09 0.27 -13.94
C SER A 70 -20.38 -0.46 -14.32
N SER A 71 -20.28 -1.48 -15.17
CA SER A 71 -21.42 -2.31 -15.54
C SER A 71 -22.04 -2.99 -14.30
N ILE A 72 -23.33 -3.31 -14.36
CA ILE A 72 -24.02 -4.05 -13.29
C ILE A 72 -23.31 -5.35 -12.94
N VAL A 73 -22.78 -6.07 -13.95
CA VAL A 73 -22.06 -7.31 -13.77
C VAL A 73 -20.79 -7.08 -12.93
N ASP A 74 -20.04 -6.02 -13.23
CA ASP A 74 -18.83 -5.66 -12.46
C ASP A 74 -19.17 -5.20 -11.04
N LEU A 75 -20.26 -4.45 -10.89
CA LEU A 75 -20.74 -4.01 -9.58
C LEU A 75 -21.09 -5.21 -8.68
N VAL A 76 -21.84 -6.18 -9.22
CA VAL A 76 -22.19 -7.41 -8.51
C VAL A 76 -20.94 -8.23 -8.19
N SER A 77 -20.01 -8.35 -9.12
CA SER A 77 -18.74 -9.07 -8.92
C SER A 77 -17.89 -8.45 -7.80
N LYS A 78 -17.80 -7.11 -7.75
CA LYS A 78 -17.08 -6.39 -6.68
C LYS A 78 -17.72 -6.59 -5.31
N ASN A 79 -19.04 -6.55 -5.23
CA ASN A 79 -19.76 -6.78 -3.96
C ASN A 79 -19.69 -8.25 -3.53
N ARG A 80 -19.63 -9.21 -4.47
CA ARG A 80 -19.35 -10.62 -4.17
C ARG A 80 -17.94 -10.80 -3.58
N LEU A 81 -16.92 -10.20 -4.21
CA LEU A 81 -15.55 -10.23 -3.69
C LEU A 81 -15.46 -9.60 -2.30
N LEU A 82 -16.15 -8.48 -2.07
CA LEU A 82 -16.25 -7.88 -0.74
C LEU A 82 -16.80 -8.88 0.29
N LYS A 83 -17.85 -9.60 -0.06
CA LYS A 83 -18.45 -10.60 0.81
C LYS A 83 -17.47 -11.76 1.12
N GLU A 84 -16.79 -12.29 0.10
CA GLU A 84 -15.80 -13.35 0.23
C GLU A 84 -14.61 -12.96 1.13
N VAL A 85 -14.16 -11.71 1.04
CA VAL A 85 -13.06 -11.18 1.88
C VAL A 85 -13.50 -10.95 3.32
N LEU A 86 -14.76 -10.56 3.54
CA LEU A 86 -15.28 -10.21 4.86
C LEU A 86 -15.69 -11.44 5.70
N GLU A 87 -16.12 -12.52 5.07
CA GLU A 87 -16.59 -13.72 5.77
C GLU A 87 -15.51 -14.44 6.61
N PRO A 88 -14.25 -14.58 6.18
CA PRO A 88 -13.24 -15.33 6.95
C PRO A 88 -12.44 -14.51 7.96
N ASN A 89 -12.40 -13.18 7.87
CA ASN A 89 -11.45 -12.36 8.61
C ASN A 89 -12.08 -11.15 9.32
N LEU A 90 -12.18 -11.23 10.63
CA LEU A 90 -12.37 -10.06 11.50
C LEU A 90 -11.08 -9.23 11.60
N SER A 91 -10.62 -8.66 10.49
CA SER A 91 -9.46 -7.78 10.53
C SER A 91 -9.84 -6.39 11.04
N GLN A 92 -8.91 -5.71 11.66
CA GLN A 92 -9.12 -4.33 12.15
C GLN A 92 -9.35 -3.33 11.00
N ASN A 93 -8.95 -3.68 9.77
CA ASN A 93 -9.07 -2.80 8.60
C ASN A 93 -9.63 -3.54 7.38
N ILE A 94 -10.91 -3.83 7.44
CA ILE A 94 -11.68 -4.57 6.44
C ILE A 94 -11.53 -3.99 5.03
N LEU A 95 -11.56 -2.66 4.90
CA LEU A 95 -11.44 -1.99 3.61
C LEU A 95 -10.05 -2.17 2.99
N LEU A 96 -9.01 -2.12 3.81
CA LEU A 96 -7.65 -2.31 3.35
C LEU A 96 -7.43 -3.74 2.86
N ASP A 97 -7.98 -4.73 3.54
CA ASP A 97 -7.91 -6.12 3.12
C ASP A 97 -8.67 -6.33 1.81
N PHE A 98 -9.85 -5.74 1.67
CA PHE A 98 -10.60 -5.77 0.41
C PHE A 98 -9.79 -5.16 -0.75
N PHE A 99 -9.21 -3.97 -0.58
CA PHE A 99 -8.40 -3.36 -1.63
C PHE A 99 -7.13 -4.16 -1.92
N THR A 100 -6.53 -4.77 -0.89
CA THR A 100 -5.38 -5.65 -1.06
C THR A 100 -5.73 -6.86 -1.93
N GLN A 101 -6.85 -7.51 -1.68
CA GLN A 101 -7.35 -8.62 -2.49
C GLN A 101 -7.71 -8.17 -3.90
N LEU A 102 -8.42 -7.06 -4.03
CA LEU A 102 -8.77 -6.50 -5.33
C LEU A 102 -7.54 -6.22 -6.20
N VAL A 103 -6.47 -5.68 -5.61
CA VAL A 103 -5.20 -5.43 -6.31
C VAL A 103 -4.49 -6.75 -6.67
N LEU A 104 -4.62 -7.80 -5.85
CA LEU A 104 -3.98 -9.10 -6.10
C LEU A 104 -4.72 -9.96 -7.13
N GLU A 105 -6.05 -9.90 -7.16
CA GLU A 105 -6.90 -10.82 -7.94
C GLU A 105 -7.38 -10.26 -9.28
N ALA A 106 -7.39 -8.94 -9.45
CA ALA A 106 -7.91 -8.35 -10.68
C ALA A 106 -7.07 -8.74 -11.90
N SER A 107 -7.70 -9.39 -12.87
CA SER A 107 -7.08 -9.69 -14.16
C SER A 107 -6.77 -8.41 -14.95
N TYR A 108 -5.76 -8.47 -15.80
CA TYR A 108 -5.09 -7.37 -16.49
C TYR A 108 -6.01 -6.27 -17.07
N GLU A 109 -7.12 -6.63 -17.70
CA GLU A 109 -8.02 -5.66 -18.34
C GLU A 109 -9.08 -5.10 -17.35
N LYS A 110 -9.50 -5.90 -16.39
CA LYS A 110 -10.52 -5.50 -15.41
C LYS A 110 -9.97 -4.60 -14.30
N ALA A 111 -8.71 -4.74 -13.89
CA ALA A 111 -8.13 -3.97 -12.79
C ALA A 111 -8.17 -2.45 -13.04
N TYR A 112 -7.95 -2.03 -14.27
CA TYR A 112 -7.95 -0.60 -14.64
C TYR A 112 -9.31 0.07 -14.43
N PHE A 113 -10.39 -0.56 -14.93
CA PHE A 113 -11.76 -0.04 -14.75
C PHE A 113 -12.32 -0.34 -13.38
N THR A 114 -11.82 -1.39 -12.72
CA THR A 114 -12.32 -1.85 -11.42
C THR A 114 -11.90 -0.92 -10.29
N LEU A 115 -10.74 -0.27 -10.38
CA LEU A 115 -10.19 0.58 -9.33
C LEU A 115 -10.57 2.07 -9.48
N GLN A 116 -11.13 2.48 -10.63
CA GLN A 116 -11.60 3.86 -10.82
C GLN A 116 -12.99 4.04 -10.20
N ASN A 117 -13.19 5.17 -9.55
CA ASN A 117 -14.50 5.61 -9.04
C ASN A 117 -15.19 4.59 -8.13
N ILE A 118 -14.46 4.00 -7.18
CA ILE A 118 -15.06 3.15 -6.15
C ILE A 118 -15.45 4.01 -4.95
N ALA A 119 -16.74 3.99 -4.60
CA ALA A 119 -17.22 4.50 -3.33
C ALA A 119 -17.59 3.30 -2.44
N VAL A 120 -17.01 3.23 -1.25
CA VAL A 120 -17.39 2.23 -0.24
C VAL A 120 -18.29 2.90 0.78
N LEU A 121 -19.47 2.36 0.93
CA LEU A 121 -20.45 2.78 1.92
C LEU A 121 -20.31 1.89 3.15
N GLU A 122 -20.04 2.48 4.30
CA GLU A 122 -20.05 1.84 5.62
C GLU A 122 -21.22 2.38 6.42
N LEU A 123 -22.18 1.52 6.77
CA LEU A 123 -23.37 1.86 7.55
C LEU A 123 -23.29 1.20 8.93
N ASP A 124 -23.10 1.99 9.98
CA ASP A 124 -23.27 1.58 11.37
C ASP A 124 -24.68 1.98 11.84
N LEU A 125 -25.60 1.02 11.81
CA LEU A 125 -26.98 1.27 12.22
C LEU A 125 -27.18 1.26 13.74
N SER A 126 -26.15 0.94 14.52
CA SER A 126 -26.22 0.88 15.99
C SER A 126 -26.13 2.25 16.66
N ASN A 127 -25.57 3.23 15.98
CA ASN A 127 -25.52 4.61 16.41
C ASN A 127 -26.44 5.44 15.50
N GLU A 128 -27.13 6.41 16.06
CA GLU A 128 -27.97 7.37 15.30
C GLU A 128 -27.18 8.23 14.32
N ILE A 129 -25.96 7.86 14.01
CA ILE A 129 -24.95 8.68 13.39
C ILE A 129 -24.81 8.35 11.91
N ILE A 130 -24.57 9.40 11.17
CA ILE A 130 -24.20 9.57 9.78
C ILE A 130 -23.43 8.37 9.22
N PRO A 131 -23.87 7.75 8.13
CA PRO A 131 -23.11 6.73 7.43
C PRO A 131 -21.77 7.29 6.98
N LYS A 132 -20.74 6.50 7.14
CA LYS A 132 -19.43 6.86 6.63
C LYS A 132 -19.33 6.45 5.17
N VAL A 133 -19.17 7.41 4.31
CA VAL A 133 -18.91 7.19 2.88
C VAL A 133 -17.42 7.40 2.64
N TYR A 134 -16.73 6.32 2.33
CA TYR A 134 -15.34 6.38 1.89
C TYR A 134 -15.31 6.43 0.37
N SER A 135 -14.96 7.57 -0.18
CA SER A 135 -14.78 7.75 -1.62
C SER A 135 -13.32 7.50 -1.98
N TYR A 136 -13.03 6.35 -2.57
CA TYR A 136 -11.70 6.04 -3.09
C TYR A 136 -11.66 6.41 -4.56
N ASN A 137 -11.29 7.65 -4.82
CA ASN A 137 -11.08 8.12 -6.18
C ASN A 137 -9.62 7.86 -6.56
N LEU A 138 -9.36 6.72 -7.18
CA LEU A 138 -8.05 6.41 -7.72
C LEU A 138 -7.82 7.24 -8.98
N SER A 139 -6.79 8.09 -8.95
CA SER A 139 -6.36 8.77 -10.16
C SER A 139 -5.90 7.75 -11.22
N LYS A 140 -5.97 8.16 -12.48
CA LYS A 140 -5.55 7.32 -13.62
C LYS A 140 -4.11 6.84 -13.46
N GLU A 141 -3.23 7.71 -12.96
CA GLU A 141 -1.82 7.43 -12.73
C GLU A 141 -1.62 6.35 -11.66
N LYS A 142 -2.38 6.42 -10.55
CA LYS A 142 -2.34 5.39 -9.50
C LYS A 142 -2.86 4.04 -10.00
N ALA A 143 -3.97 4.06 -10.76
CA ALA A 143 -4.53 2.82 -11.32
C ALA A 143 -3.54 2.16 -12.30
N GLN A 144 -2.88 2.94 -13.16
CA GLN A 144 -1.83 2.45 -14.05
C GLN A 144 -0.62 1.90 -13.28
N PHE A 145 -0.19 2.61 -12.24
CA PHE A 145 0.91 2.19 -11.38
C PHE A 145 0.63 0.86 -10.69
N LEU A 146 -0.54 0.70 -10.06
CA LEU A 146 -0.95 -0.55 -9.41
C LEU A 146 -1.04 -1.70 -10.41
N LYS A 147 -1.57 -1.46 -11.61
CA LYS A 147 -1.60 -2.42 -12.70
C LYS A 147 -0.20 -2.87 -13.13
N GLU A 148 0.74 -1.95 -13.25
CA GLU A 148 2.14 -2.26 -13.61
C GLU A 148 2.81 -3.12 -12.53
N LEU A 149 2.58 -2.83 -11.25
CA LEU A 149 3.10 -3.63 -10.13
C LEU A 149 2.50 -5.04 -10.09
N GLN A 150 1.22 -5.17 -10.39
CA GLN A 150 0.53 -6.46 -10.47
C GLN A 150 1.13 -7.34 -11.58
N ASN A 151 1.32 -6.78 -12.78
CA ASN A 151 1.90 -7.50 -13.92
C ASN A 151 3.29 -8.06 -13.64
N LYS A 152 4.10 -7.33 -12.87
CA LYS A 152 5.46 -7.76 -12.49
C LYS A 152 5.47 -8.67 -11.26
N GLU A 153 4.29 -9.03 -10.72
CA GLU A 153 4.16 -9.79 -9.47
C GLU A 153 4.90 -9.17 -8.27
N SER A 154 5.31 -7.91 -8.39
CA SER A 154 6.13 -7.24 -7.38
C SER A 154 5.43 -7.16 -6.03
N LEU A 155 4.11 -6.94 -6.02
CA LEU A 155 3.32 -6.89 -4.80
C LEU A 155 3.09 -8.27 -4.19
N LYS A 156 2.94 -9.33 -4.99
CA LYS A 156 2.73 -10.69 -4.49
C LYS A 156 3.87 -11.17 -3.60
N GLN A 157 5.09 -10.69 -3.84
CA GLN A 157 6.26 -11.03 -3.02
C GLN A 157 6.14 -10.55 -1.57
N PHE A 158 5.26 -9.58 -1.30
CA PHE A 158 5.00 -9.05 0.04
C PHE A 158 3.78 -9.67 0.71
N SER A 159 3.03 -10.55 0.06
CA SER A 159 1.78 -11.14 0.60
C SER A 159 1.96 -11.81 1.97
N LYS A 160 3.13 -12.42 2.21
CA LYS A 160 3.48 -13.05 3.49
C LYS A 160 4.55 -12.28 4.28
N SER A 161 4.90 -11.07 3.84
CA SER A 161 5.95 -10.28 4.48
C SER A 161 5.37 -9.44 5.62
N TYR A 162 6.05 -9.47 6.76
CA TYR A 162 5.64 -8.75 7.95
C TYR A 162 6.84 -8.23 8.73
N TYR A 163 6.57 -7.30 9.60
CA TYR A 163 7.42 -6.95 10.71
C TYR A 163 6.60 -6.88 12.02
N LYS A 164 7.29 -7.08 13.13
CA LYS A 164 6.72 -7.01 14.48
C LYS A 164 7.51 -6.01 15.31
N ILE A 165 6.82 -5.16 16.03
CA ILE A 165 7.39 -4.23 17.02
C ILE A 165 6.67 -4.51 18.34
N LYS A 166 7.40 -4.97 19.34
CA LYS A 166 6.84 -5.49 20.59
C LYS A 166 5.83 -6.62 20.27
N ASP A 167 4.58 -6.45 20.65
CA ASP A 167 3.52 -7.45 20.44
C ASP A 167 2.69 -7.22 19.17
N THR A 168 2.91 -6.10 18.48
CA THR A 168 2.15 -5.74 17.29
C THR A 168 2.81 -6.25 16.01
N LYS A 169 2.13 -7.17 15.32
CA LYS A 169 2.52 -7.68 14.00
C LYS A 169 1.82 -6.88 12.90
N ILE A 170 2.59 -6.38 11.95
CA ILE A 170 2.10 -5.54 10.84
C ILE A 170 2.51 -6.20 9.52
N SER A 171 1.53 -6.44 8.66
CA SER A 171 1.75 -6.95 7.30
C SER A 171 2.18 -5.82 6.36
N ILE A 172 3.25 -6.06 5.59
CA ILE A 172 3.86 -5.03 4.73
C ILE A 172 2.96 -4.68 3.54
N LEU A 173 2.35 -5.66 2.89
CA LEU A 173 1.56 -5.42 1.70
C LEU A 173 0.35 -4.50 1.94
N PRO A 174 -0.51 -4.72 2.95
CA PRO A 174 -1.60 -3.80 3.27
C PRO A 174 -1.10 -2.40 3.60
N GLU A 175 0.01 -2.28 4.34
CA GLU A 175 0.57 -0.97 4.69
C GLU A 175 1.07 -0.21 3.45
N VAL A 176 1.75 -0.88 2.53
CA VAL A 176 2.20 -0.29 1.24
C VAL A 176 1.00 0.17 0.41
N ILE A 177 -0.05 -0.64 0.33
CA ILE A 177 -1.27 -0.28 -0.39
C ILE A 177 -1.94 0.95 0.23
N SER A 178 -2.06 1.00 1.56
CA SER A 178 -2.58 2.18 2.26
C SER A 178 -1.79 3.44 1.93
N LEU A 179 -0.47 3.36 1.99
CA LEU A 179 0.42 4.50 1.68
C LEU A 179 0.30 4.96 0.21
N ILE A 180 0.06 4.04 -0.74
CA ILE A 180 -0.22 4.38 -2.14
C ILE A 180 -1.54 5.15 -2.25
N PHE A 181 -2.60 4.67 -1.60
CA PHE A 181 -3.90 5.35 -1.61
C PHE A 181 -3.84 6.75 -1.01
N GLU A 182 -3.09 6.90 0.09
CA GLU A 182 -2.93 8.15 0.82
C GLU A 182 -1.93 9.14 0.17
N ASN A 183 -1.28 8.79 -0.95
CA ASN A 183 -0.15 9.53 -1.55
C ASN A 183 1.04 9.73 -0.59
N ARG A 184 1.27 8.81 0.31
CA ARG A 184 2.30 8.89 1.36
C ARG A 184 3.42 7.86 1.21
N LEU A 185 3.41 7.08 0.12
CA LEU A 185 4.47 6.12 -0.13
C LEU A 185 5.75 6.87 -0.55
N TYR A 186 6.72 6.92 0.37
CA TYR A 186 7.99 7.62 0.17
C TYR A 186 9.14 6.90 0.88
N PHE A 187 10.35 7.38 0.70
CA PHE A 187 11.58 6.78 1.27
C PHE A 187 11.64 6.73 2.79
N ASP A 188 10.83 7.51 3.49
CA ASP A 188 10.68 7.42 4.95
C ASP A 188 10.17 6.06 5.39
N TYR A 189 9.26 5.47 4.60
CA TYR A 189 8.78 4.12 4.85
C TYR A 189 9.90 3.08 4.66
N LEU A 190 10.71 3.23 3.63
CA LEU A 190 11.87 2.37 3.40
C LEU A 190 12.89 2.46 4.55
N ASN A 191 13.16 3.69 5.03
CA ASN A 191 14.00 3.92 6.20
C ASN A 191 13.48 3.18 7.45
N LYS A 192 12.16 3.25 7.69
CA LYS A 192 11.50 2.52 8.77
C LYS A 192 11.75 1.02 8.67
N ILE A 193 11.51 0.42 7.50
CA ILE A 193 11.68 -1.03 7.27
C ILE A 193 13.15 -1.45 7.47
N LEU A 194 14.10 -0.70 6.92
CA LEU A 194 15.53 -0.98 7.11
C LEU A 194 15.97 -0.93 8.57
N ARG A 195 15.48 0.04 9.33
CA ARG A 195 15.78 0.13 10.78
C ARG A 195 15.25 -1.07 11.56
N ILE A 196 14.03 -1.50 11.24
CA ILE A 196 13.43 -2.70 11.84
C ILE A 196 14.25 -3.93 11.48
N PHE A 197 14.65 -4.07 10.22
CA PHE A 197 15.49 -5.17 9.75
C PHE A 197 16.84 -5.19 10.47
N MET A 198 17.52 -4.04 10.59
CA MET A 198 18.79 -3.93 11.31
C MET A 198 18.63 -4.23 12.81
N ALA A 199 17.56 -3.74 13.44
CA ALA A 199 17.26 -4.02 14.84
C ALA A 199 17.07 -5.53 15.08
N TYR A 200 16.35 -6.20 14.20
CA TYR A 200 16.17 -7.65 14.22
C TYR A 200 17.49 -8.40 14.01
N GLN A 201 18.31 -8.00 13.03
CA GLN A 201 19.63 -8.61 12.80
C GLN A 201 20.58 -8.45 14.00
N ASN A 202 20.46 -7.36 14.74
CA ASN A 202 21.22 -7.10 15.96
C ASN A 202 20.67 -7.84 17.20
N GLY A 203 19.65 -8.67 17.04
CA GLY A 203 19.08 -9.49 18.12
C GLY A 203 18.26 -8.70 19.14
N LEU A 204 17.76 -7.50 18.79
CA LEU A 204 16.88 -6.73 19.66
C LEU A 204 15.51 -7.43 19.80
N LYS A 205 15.20 -7.92 21.02
CA LYS A 205 14.02 -8.78 21.31
C LYS A 205 12.66 -8.19 20.92
N ASN A 206 12.56 -6.88 20.79
CA ASN A 206 11.31 -6.20 20.47
C ASN A 206 11.02 -6.12 18.96
N TYR A 207 11.91 -6.64 18.12
CA TYR A 207 11.80 -6.56 16.67
C TYR A 207 11.90 -7.94 16.04
N GLU A 208 10.98 -8.22 15.14
CA GLU A 208 10.95 -9.45 14.32
C GLU A 208 10.54 -9.09 12.91
N THR A 209 11.11 -9.74 11.92
CA THR A 209 10.71 -9.58 10.51
C THR A 209 11.15 -10.76 9.67
N ASN A 210 10.37 -11.07 8.64
CA ASN A 210 10.72 -12.05 7.61
C ASN A 210 11.11 -11.40 6.27
N ILE A 211 11.31 -10.09 6.26
CA ILE A 211 11.75 -9.39 5.06
C ILE A 211 13.25 -9.62 4.83
N SER A 212 13.65 -9.79 3.59
CA SER A 212 15.05 -9.90 3.18
C SER A 212 15.55 -8.61 2.53
N PRO A 213 16.87 -8.36 2.47
CA PRO A 213 17.44 -7.22 1.75
C PRO A 213 16.98 -7.14 0.28
N TYR A 214 16.89 -8.29 -0.39
CA TYR A 214 16.34 -8.38 -1.74
C TYR A 214 14.90 -7.84 -1.83
N LYS A 215 14.04 -8.20 -0.88
CA LYS A 215 12.67 -7.66 -0.84
C LYS A 215 12.64 -6.16 -0.51
N ILE A 216 13.57 -5.69 0.32
CA ILE A 216 13.70 -4.25 0.62
C ILE A 216 14.10 -3.50 -0.65
N GLN A 217 15.01 -4.06 -1.47
CA GLN A 217 15.36 -3.50 -2.78
C GLN A 217 14.15 -3.45 -3.73
N ILE A 218 13.30 -4.48 -3.75
CA ILE A 218 12.05 -4.42 -4.55
C ILE A 218 11.13 -3.31 -4.03
N LEU A 219 11.04 -3.12 -2.72
CA LEU A 219 10.27 -2.02 -2.13
C LEU A 219 10.83 -0.66 -2.53
N ASN A 220 12.15 -0.51 -2.57
CA ASN A 220 12.82 0.69 -3.08
C ASN A 220 12.45 0.99 -4.55
N LEU A 221 12.43 -0.05 -5.41
CA LEU A 221 11.97 0.10 -6.80
C LEU A 221 10.51 0.52 -6.90
N ILE A 222 9.64 -0.04 -6.07
CA ILE A 222 8.21 0.32 -6.02
C ILE A 222 8.07 1.80 -5.60
N ILE A 223 8.77 2.24 -4.56
CA ILE A 223 8.74 3.63 -4.08
C ILE A 223 9.25 4.58 -5.15
N SER A 224 10.39 4.28 -5.77
CA SER A 224 10.98 5.11 -6.83
C SER A 224 10.03 5.26 -8.02
N LYS A 225 9.36 4.19 -8.44
CA LYS A 225 8.34 4.24 -9.49
C LYS A 225 7.11 5.04 -9.08
N PHE A 226 6.66 4.89 -7.84
CA PHE A 226 5.52 5.64 -7.32
C PHE A 226 5.81 7.14 -7.37
N ILE A 227 6.97 7.57 -6.89
CA ILE A 227 7.41 8.96 -6.90
C ILE A 227 7.48 9.50 -8.32
N LYS A 228 8.01 8.72 -9.27
CA LYS A 228 8.12 9.10 -10.68
C LYS A 228 6.76 9.16 -11.38
N ASN A 229 5.95 8.11 -11.28
CA ASN A 229 4.77 7.94 -12.11
C ASN A 229 3.53 8.61 -11.52
N VAL A 230 3.40 8.64 -10.20
CA VAL A 230 2.26 9.22 -9.47
C VAL A 230 2.61 10.57 -8.89
N GLY A 231 3.80 10.71 -8.31
CA GLY A 231 4.29 11.98 -7.77
C GLY A 231 4.75 12.98 -8.83
N GLY A 232 4.93 12.57 -10.08
CA GLY A 232 5.36 13.46 -11.17
C GLY A 232 6.79 13.98 -11.03
N ILE A 233 7.60 13.39 -10.15
CA ILE A 233 8.96 13.85 -9.86
C ILE A 233 9.93 13.20 -10.83
N SER A 234 10.78 14.02 -11.48
CA SER A 234 11.78 13.52 -12.40
C SER A 234 12.91 12.80 -11.66
N MET A 235 13.16 11.56 -12.07
CA MET A 235 14.27 10.73 -11.59
C MET A 235 15.11 10.28 -12.78
N SER A 236 16.42 10.41 -12.68
CA SER A 236 17.35 10.04 -13.75
C SER A 236 17.84 8.60 -13.63
N VAL A 237 17.69 7.99 -12.44
CA VAL A 237 18.11 6.60 -12.18
C VAL A 237 17.09 5.61 -12.71
N SER A 238 17.55 4.61 -13.44
CA SER A 238 16.75 3.51 -13.97
C SER A 238 16.73 2.31 -13.01
N GLU A 239 15.73 1.42 -13.16
CA GLU A 239 15.68 0.15 -12.40
C GLU A 239 16.95 -0.69 -12.57
N LYS A 240 17.48 -0.74 -13.81
CA LYS A 240 18.72 -1.47 -14.12
C LYS A 240 19.91 -0.91 -13.35
N GLU A 241 20.02 0.41 -13.26
CA GLU A 241 21.08 1.05 -12.49
C GLU A 241 20.90 0.80 -10.98
N MET A 242 19.67 0.84 -10.47
CA MET A 242 19.41 0.53 -9.06
C MET A 242 19.83 -0.91 -8.71
N TRP A 243 19.58 -1.88 -9.60
CA TRP A 243 20.07 -3.26 -9.43
C TRP A 243 21.59 -3.35 -9.52
N ALA A 244 22.21 -2.63 -10.44
CA ALA A 244 23.68 -2.59 -10.54
C ALA A 244 24.31 -2.05 -9.25
N ILE A 245 23.72 -1.00 -8.66
CA ILE A 245 24.18 -0.42 -7.39
C ILE A 245 23.94 -1.38 -6.21
N TYR A 246 22.82 -2.11 -6.20
CA TYR A 246 22.57 -3.18 -5.23
C TYR A 246 23.69 -4.23 -5.28
N HIS A 247 24.05 -4.71 -6.47
CA HIS A 247 25.15 -5.68 -6.65
C HIS A 247 26.52 -5.11 -6.29
N GLU A 248 26.73 -3.82 -6.47
CA GLU A 248 27.95 -3.16 -5.96
C GLU A 248 28.02 -3.19 -4.43
N GLY A 249 26.87 -2.97 -3.76
CA GLY A 249 26.78 -3.16 -2.31
C GLY A 249 27.12 -4.59 -1.88
N GLU A 250 26.59 -5.61 -2.57
CA GLU A 250 26.91 -7.02 -2.34
C GLU A 250 28.39 -7.30 -2.54
N ASN A 251 28.98 -6.79 -3.61
CA ASN A 251 30.39 -6.95 -3.94
C ASN A 251 31.30 -6.34 -2.86
N LEU A 252 30.93 -5.17 -2.35
CA LEU A 252 31.66 -4.54 -1.26
C LEU A 252 31.52 -5.35 0.04
N ALA A 253 30.33 -5.79 0.38
CA ALA A 253 30.08 -6.63 1.56
C ALA A 253 30.90 -7.93 1.50
N ASN A 254 30.95 -8.58 0.33
CA ASN A 254 31.76 -9.78 0.12
C ASN A 254 33.25 -9.51 0.26
N THR A 255 33.71 -8.34 -0.20
CA THR A 255 35.13 -7.94 -0.02
C THR A 255 35.48 -7.74 1.47
N LEU A 256 34.56 -7.11 2.22
CA LEU A 256 34.71 -6.91 3.67
C LEU A 256 34.75 -8.25 4.42
N ARG A 257 33.88 -9.20 4.07
CA ARG A 257 33.86 -10.56 4.65
C ARG A 257 35.16 -11.31 4.37
N LYS A 258 35.62 -11.29 3.10
CA LYS A 258 36.90 -11.94 2.70
C LYS A 258 38.12 -11.37 3.45
N LYS A 259 38.05 -10.10 3.85
CA LYS A 259 39.12 -9.44 4.65
C LYS A 259 38.88 -9.52 6.17
N ASN A 260 37.97 -10.38 6.63
CA ASN A 260 37.59 -10.53 8.04
C ASN A 260 37.13 -9.23 8.71
N ALA A 261 36.51 -8.35 7.94
CA ALA A 261 36.02 -7.04 8.38
C ALA A 261 34.48 -6.95 8.40
N GLU A 262 33.79 -8.08 8.57
CA GLU A 262 32.33 -8.14 8.56
C GLU A 262 31.68 -7.24 9.63
N ASN A 263 32.32 -7.12 10.80
CA ASN A 263 31.91 -6.24 11.88
C ASN A 263 31.80 -4.76 11.45
N LYS A 264 32.55 -4.34 10.42
CA LYS A 264 32.49 -2.98 9.88
C LYS A 264 31.26 -2.72 9.00
N ILE A 265 30.63 -3.77 8.43
CA ILE A 265 29.46 -3.63 7.55
C ILE A 265 28.34 -2.89 8.28
N GLN A 266 28.00 -3.30 9.49
CA GLN A 266 26.95 -2.67 10.26
C GLN A 266 27.25 -1.19 10.58
N ALA A 267 28.50 -0.87 10.92
CA ALA A 267 28.91 0.50 11.20
C ALA A 267 28.83 1.39 9.95
N ILE A 268 29.21 0.85 8.77
CA ILE A 268 29.10 1.55 7.49
C ILE A 268 27.63 1.79 7.15
N VAL A 269 26.81 0.73 7.20
CA VAL A 269 25.36 0.81 6.93
C VAL A 269 24.70 1.84 7.84
N TYR A 270 25.01 1.84 9.13
CA TYR A 270 24.42 2.79 10.08
C TYR A 270 24.77 4.24 9.74
N LYS A 271 26.02 4.54 9.37
CA LYS A 271 26.46 5.87 8.96
C LYS A 271 25.75 6.33 7.68
N LEU A 272 25.70 5.47 6.67
CA LEU A 272 25.05 5.75 5.40
C LEU A 272 23.53 5.93 5.57
N LEU A 273 22.89 5.06 6.38
CA LEU A 273 21.44 5.18 6.68
C LEU A 273 21.10 6.49 7.40
N ASN A 274 21.98 6.95 8.31
CA ASN A 274 21.79 8.24 8.95
C ASN A 274 21.93 9.40 7.97
N SER A 275 22.91 9.36 7.04
CA SER A 275 23.05 10.37 5.98
C SER A 275 21.81 10.42 5.07
N LEU A 276 21.25 9.27 4.70
CA LEU A 276 19.99 9.17 3.96
C LEU A 276 18.83 9.79 4.75
N ARG A 277 18.70 9.45 6.05
CA ARG A 277 17.63 9.98 6.89
C ARG A 277 17.60 11.50 6.93
N ILE A 278 18.76 12.15 7.05
CA ILE A 278 18.87 13.62 7.13
C ILE A 278 18.96 14.28 5.78
N GLY A 279 19.00 13.52 4.68
CA GLY A 279 19.13 14.04 3.33
C GLY A 279 20.52 14.63 3.00
N ASN A 280 21.57 14.18 3.71
CA ASN A 280 22.92 14.71 3.53
C ASN A 280 23.73 13.85 2.54
N ASN A 281 23.65 14.20 1.26
CA ASN A 281 24.36 13.52 0.19
C ASN A 281 25.88 13.67 0.26
N GLN A 282 26.39 14.81 0.77
CA GLN A 282 27.83 15.02 0.93
C GLN A 282 28.40 14.06 1.98
N GLN A 283 27.75 13.95 3.16
CA GLN A 283 28.17 13.02 4.20
C GLN A 283 28.09 11.57 3.72
N PHE A 284 27.06 11.22 2.93
CA PHE A 284 26.93 9.91 2.32
C PHE A 284 28.12 9.61 1.42
N MET A 285 28.46 10.53 0.51
CA MET A 285 29.59 10.38 -0.40
C MET A 285 30.93 10.34 0.32
N ASP A 286 31.14 11.13 1.38
CA ASP A 286 32.37 11.06 2.20
C ASP A 286 32.58 9.69 2.82
N VAL A 287 31.52 9.10 3.41
CA VAL A 287 31.58 7.75 3.96
C VAL A 287 31.88 6.72 2.87
N LEU A 288 31.21 6.84 1.72
CA LEU A 288 31.40 5.95 0.57
C LEU A 288 32.86 6.01 0.06
N LEU A 289 33.38 7.22 -0.19
CA LEU A 289 34.75 7.46 -0.65
C LEU A 289 35.77 6.83 0.28
N ARG A 290 35.67 7.08 1.58
CA ARG A 290 36.58 6.51 2.58
C ARG A 290 36.56 4.99 2.59
N VAL A 291 35.38 4.38 2.44
CA VAL A 291 35.27 2.93 2.40
C VAL A 291 35.92 2.36 1.13
N TYR A 292 35.61 2.93 -0.04
CA TYR A 292 36.19 2.46 -1.30
C TYR A 292 37.71 2.61 -1.34
N MET A 293 38.23 3.77 -0.88
CA MET A 293 39.67 4.01 -0.77
C MET A 293 40.36 3.00 0.19
N ALA A 294 39.75 2.75 1.36
CA ALA A 294 40.31 1.81 2.35
C ALA A 294 40.40 0.38 1.82
N TYR A 295 39.59 0.02 0.84
CA TYR A 295 39.60 -1.33 0.26
C TYR A 295 40.21 -1.39 -1.15
N GLY A 296 40.74 -0.26 -1.66
CA GLY A 296 41.40 -0.17 -2.96
C GLY A 296 40.48 -0.44 -4.13
N LYS A 297 39.22 0.02 -4.01
CA LYS A 297 38.22 -0.12 -5.06
C LYS A 297 37.90 1.21 -5.74
N GLU A 298 37.60 1.16 -7.03
CA GLU A 298 37.08 2.30 -7.77
C GLU A 298 35.60 2.51 -7.46
N ILE A 299 35.18 3.78 -7.37
CA ILE A 299 33.80 4.14 -7.15
C ILE A 299 33.06 4.09 -8.48
N PRO A 300 31.95 3.35 -8.61
CA PRO A 300 31.13 3.33 -9.80
C PRO A 300 30.61 4.73 -10.17
N SER A 301 30.67 5.07 -11.45
CA SER A 301 30.22 6.39 -11.96
C SER A 301 28.76 6.68 -11.67
N SER A 302 27.91 5.65 -11.52
CA SER A 302 26.50 5.78 -11.16
C SER A 302 26.25 6.53 -9.85
N PHE A 303 27.25 6.55 -8.93
CA PHE A 303 27.13 7.33 -7.69
C PHE A 303 27.20 8.85 -7.91
N ILE A 304 27.63 9.34 -9.08
CA ILE A 304 27.60 10.77 -9.42
C ILE A 304 26.17 11.31 -9.37
N LYS A 305 25.18 10.48 -9.72
CA LYS A 305 23.76 10.86 -9.69
C LYS A 305 23.24 11.19 -8.28
N VAL A 306 23.91 10.69 -7.23
CA VAL A 306 23.62 11.03 -5.82
C VAL A 306 23.69 12.54 -5.55
N LEU A 307 24.53 13.24 -6.30
CA LEU A 307 24.75 14.67 -6.15
C LEU A 307 23.82 15.51 -7.04
N GLN A 308 23.09 14.90 -7.96
CA GLN A 308 22.30 15.61 -8.98
C GLN A 308 20.91 15.99 -8.47
N ASN A 309 20.19 15.05 -7.86
CA ASN A 309 18.89 15.34 -7.27
C ASN A 309 18.63 14.49 -6.02
N LYS A 310 17.64 14.92 -5.25
CA LYS A 310 17.32 14.32 -3.95
C LYS A 310 16.73 12.92 -4.06
N GLU A 311 15.88 12.68 -5.05
CA GLU A 311 15.20 11.39 -5.22
C GLU A 311 16.14 10.32 -5.75
N ASP A 312 17.05 10.67 -6.65
CA ASP A 312 18.12 9.80 -7.11
C ASP A 312 19.08 9.46 -5.97
N PHE A 313 19.40 10.44 -5.09
CA PHE A 313 20.17 10.20 -3.88
C PHE A 313 19.56 9.10 -3.01
N TYR A 314 18.27 9.18 -2.73
CA TYR A 314 17.59 8.17 -1.92
C TYR A 314 17.56 6.81 -2.62
N SER A 315 17.14 6.75 -3.88
CA SER A 315 17.04 5.49 -4.62
C SER A 315 18.37 4.74 -4.70
N ILE A 316 19.43 5.47 -5.02
CA ILE A 316 20.79 4.94 -5.13
C ILE A 316 21.31 4.51 -3.75
N GLY A 317 21.17 5.40 -2.78
CA GLY A 317 21.68 5.17 -1.43
C GLY A 317 21.03 3.95 -0.77
N TYR A 318 19.71 3.80 -0.87
CA TYR A 318 19.02 2.63 -0.35
C TYR A 318 19.36 1.36 -1.13
N SER A 319 19.47 1.41 -2.47
CA SER A 319 19.89 0.24 -3.26
C SER A 319 21.26 -0.26 -2.83
N PHE A 320 22.21 0.64 -2.57
CA PHE A 320 23.53 0.27 -2.09
C PHE A 320 23.50 -0.35 -0.69
N LEU A 321 22.70 0.23 0.22
CA LEU A 321 22.54 -0.31 1.57
C LEU A 321 21.92 -1.71 1.59
N ASP A 322 20.89 -1.92 0.75
CA ASP A 322 20.24 -3.22 0.63
C ASP A 322 21.23 -4.29 0.16
N GLY A 323 22.10 -3.94 -0.79
CA GLY A 323 23.18 -4.79 -1.23
C GLY A 323 24.22 -5.08 -0.13
N LEU A 324 24.64 -4.07 0.64
CA LEU A 324 25.56 -4.26 1.77
C LEU A 324 25.02 -5.21 2.84
N LEU A 325 23.71 -5.18 3.05
CA LEU A 325 23.02 -6.02 4.04
C LEU A 325 22.72 -7.42 3.53
N SER A 326 22.88 -7.68 2.23
CA SER A 326 22.63 -9.01 1.67
C SER A 326 23.64 -10.02 2.24
N LYS A 327 23.13 -11.19 2.64
CA LYS A 327 24.00 -12.33 2.99
C LYS A 327 24.19 -13.13 1.71
N GLN A 328 25.41 -13.62 1.45
CA GLN A 328 25.58 -14.62 0.41
C GLN A 328 24.58 -15.75 0.64
N ASN A 329 23.69 -15.99 -0.30
CA ASN A 329 23.06 -17.30 -0.41
C ASN A 329 24.22 -18.28 -0.61
N LYS A 330 24.48 -19.14 0.39
CA LYS A 330 25.21 -20.37 0.13
C LYS A 330 24.46 -21.00 -1.04
N GLU A 331 25.13 -21.12 -2.17
CA GLU A 331 24.63 -21.91 -3.30
C GLU A 331 24.11 -23.21 -2.71
N VAL A 332 22.82 -23.43 -2.83
CA VAL A 332 22.27 -24.77 -2.70
C VAL A 332 22.91 -25.51 -3.86
N LYS A 333 24.02 -26.20 -3.58
CA LYS A 333 24.50 -27.26 -4.49
C LYS A 333 23.30 -28.17 -4.66
N SER A 334 22.74 -28.16 -5.83
CA SER A 334 21.91 -29.24 -6.34
C SER A 334 22.85 -30.46 -6.38
N ASP A 335 22.76 -31.28 -5.37
CA ASP A 335 23.24 -32.64 -5.49
C ASP A 335 22.35 -33.32 -6.51
N GLU A 336 23.00 -33.81 -7.57
CA GLU A 336 22.45 -34.63 -8.66
C GLU A 336 21.73 -35.88 -8.14
#